data_dc36cf1ea50c493c52fb3133a6987a70
#
_entry.id   dc36cf1ea50c493c52fb3133a6987a70
#
_cell.length_a   1.000
_cell.length_b   1.000
_cell.length_c   1.000
_cell.angle_alpha   90.00
_cell.angle_beta   90.00
_cell.angle_gamma   90.00
#
_symmetry.space_group_name_H-M   'P 1'
#
loop_
_entity.id
_entity.type
_entity.pdbx_description
1 polymer ?
#
loop_
_entity_poly.entity_id
_entity_poly.type
_entity_poly.pdbx_seq_one_letter_code
_entity_poly.pdbx_strand_id
1 'polypeptide(L)'
;MLSSEYSILLIDDDADVLDAYTQLLEQSGYRVFACNNPFEAQAWIQPDWPGIVLSDVCMPGCSGIDLMMLFHQDDQQLPILLITGHGDVPMAVDAVKKGAWDFLQKPVDPGKLLSLVEEALRQRQSIIARRQYCQQTLQVELIGRSEWINQYRRRLQQLSETDIAVWLYGAPGTGRMTGARYLHQFGR
;
A
#
# COMPACT_ATOMS: atom_id res chain seq x y z
N MET A 1 14.03 -11.94 9.53
CA MET A 1 14.14 -10.53 9.94
C MET A 1 13.65 -9.70 8.77
N LEU A 2 12.60 -8.90 8.97
CA LEU A 2 12.14 -7.92 7.98
C LEU A 2 13.26 -6.88 7.81
N SER A 3 13.52 -6.48 6.57
CA SER A 3 14.57 -5.50 6.24
C SER A 3 14.28 -4.17 6.95
N SER A 4 15.30 -3.49 7.44
CA SER A 4 15.21 -2.15 8.06
C SER A 4 14.71 -1.05 7.10
N GLU A 5 14.38 -1.41 5.88
CA GLU A 5 13.87 -0.51 4.83
C GLU A 5 12.35 -0.28 4.94
N TYR A 6 11.62 -1.15 5.68
CA TYR A 6 10.16 -1.04 5.80
C TYR A 6 9.76 -0.23 7.03
N SER A 7 8.82 0.67 6.83
CA SER A 7 8.44 1.68 7.82
C SER A 7 6.95 1.61 8.16
N ILE A 8 6.60 2.13 9.30
CA ILE A 8 5.22 2.28 9.77
C ILE A 8 4.94 3.77 9.87
N LEU A 9 3.90 4.24 9.20
CA LEU A 9 3.35 5.57 9.43
C LEU A 9 2.23 5.44 10.44
N LEU A 10 2.43 6.00 11.62
CA LEU A 10 1.47 6.00 12.72
C LEU A 10 0.79 7.37 12.80
N ILE A 11 -0.55 7.40 12.76
CA ILE A 11 -1.34 8.62 12.72
C ILE A 11 -2.40 8.57 13.82
N ASP A 12 -2.31 9.49 14.77
CA ASP A 12 -3.28 9.65 15.88
C ASP A 12 -3.20 11.09 16.35
N ASP A 13 -4.31 11.75 16.69
CA ASP A 13 -4.33 13.12 17.20
C ASP A 13 -3.95 13.20 18.68
N ASP A 14 -3.95 12.08 19.40
CA ASP A 14 -3.53 11.96 20.78
C ASP A 14 -2.02 11.67 20.87
N ALA A 15 -1.26 12.63 21.39
CA ALA A 15 0.19 12.52 21.53
C ALA A 15 0.63 11.39 22.48
N ASP A 16 -0.12 11.13 23.55
CA ASP A 16 0.21 10.05 24.49
C ASP A 16 0.03 8.68 23.85
N VAL A 17 -0.98 8.54 23.00
CA VAL A 17 -1.22 7.32 22.20
C VAL A 17 -0.13 7.14 21.16
N LEU A 18 0.26 8.20 20.44
CA LEU A 18 1.37 8.17 19.49
C LEU A 18 2.67 7.70 20.16
N ASP A 19 3.01 8.28 21.31
CA ASP A 19 4.24 7.94 22.03
C ASP A 19 4.22 6.47 22.48
N ALA A 20 3.10 6.00 23.04
CA ALA A 20 2.96 4.64 23.52
C ALA A 20 3.12 3.59 22.37
N TYR A 21 2.43 3.79 21.25
CA TYR A 21 2.55 2.87 20.12
C TYR A 21 3.89 3.00 19.39
N THR A 22 4.45 4.20 19.28
CA THR A 22 5.79 4.39 18.73
C THR A 22 6.83 3.60 19.54
N GLN A 23 6.81 3.74 20.85
CA GLN A 23 7.72 3.01 21.74
C GLN A 23 7.57 1.49 21.61
N LEU A 24 6.35 0.98 21.57
CA LEU A 24 6.07 -0.46 21.39
C LEU A 24 6.64 -0.99 20.09
N LEU A 25 6.39 -0.28 18.98
CA LEU A 25 6.80 -0.70 17.65
C LEU A 25 8.32 -0.59 17.46
N GLU A 26 8.94 0.48 17.96
CA GLU A 26 10.40 0.66 17.91
C GLU A 26 11.15 -0.38 18.75
N GLN A 27 10.65 -0.71 19.95
CA GLN A 27 11.21 -1.79 20.77
C GLN A 27 11.11 -3.15 20.09
N SER A 28 10.13 -3.31 19.21
CA SER A 28 9.97 -4.51 18.37
C SER A 28 10.81 -4.48 17.09
N GLY A 29 11.62 -3.44 16.89
CA GLY A 29 12.59 -3.31 15.80
C GLY A 29 12.02 -2.70 14.52
N TYR A 30 10.85 -2.06 14.56
CA TYR A 30 10.27 -1.35 13.42
C TYR A 30 10.74 0.11 13.38
N ARG A 31 10.80 0.67 12.19
CA ARG A 31 11.00 2.11 11.98
C ARG A 31 9.64 2.80 11.93
N VAL A 32 9.40 3.74 12.84
CA VAL A 32 8.12 4.43 12.97
C VAL A 32 8.24 5.90 12.60
N PHE A 33 7.28 6.39 11.85
CA PHE A 33 7.04 7.81 11.60
C PHE A 33 5.71 8.17 12.26
N ALA A 34 5.77 8.88 13.37
CA ALA A 34 4.60 9.34 14.09
C ALA A 34 4.13 10.69 13.52
N CYS A 35 2.85 10.82 13.29
CA CYS A 35 2.22 12.01 12.74
C CYS A 35 0.92 12.32 13.50
N ASN A 36 0.83 13.48 14.10
CA ASN A 36 -0.37 13.92 14.84
C ASN A 36 -1.34 14.74 13.96
N ASN A 37 -1.01 14.97 12.71
CA ASN A 37 -1.81 15.74 11.79
C ASN A 37 -2.11 14.93 10.52
N PRO A 38 -3.36 14.48 10.30
CA PRO A 38 -3.71 13.66 9.14
C PRO A 38 -3.42 14.34 7.79
N PHE A 39 -3.44 15.68 7.73
CA PHE A 39 -3.15 16.41 6.49
C PHE A 39 -1.66 16.41 6.14
N GLU A 40 -0.77 16.32 7.11
CA GLU A 40 0.66 16.19 6.88
C GLU A 40 1.06 14.76 6.49
N ALA A 41 0.29 13.78 6.96
CA ALA A 41 0.52 12.37 6.68
C ALA A 41 0.53 12.05 5.17
N GLN A 42 -0.24 12.79 4.36
CA GLN A 42 -0.30 12.60 2.92
C GLN A 42 1.05 12.84 2.23
N ALA A 43 1.87 13.74 2.73
CA ALA A 43 3.18 14.02 2.15
C ALA A 43 4.19 12.86 2.27
N TRP A 44 3.93 11.91 3.16
CA TRP A 44 4.79 10.75 3.37
C TRP A 44 4.54 9.60 2.40
N ILE A 45 3.32 9.53 1.85
CA ILE A 45 2.91 8.43 0.99
C ILE A 45 3.21 8.77 -0.47
N GLN A 46 4.02 7.93 -1.10
CA GLN A 46 4.29 7.94 -2.53
C GLN A 46 3.97 6.55 -3.10
N PRO A 47 3.70 6.44 -4.41
CA PRO A 47 3.55 5.13 -5.05
C PRO A 47 4.75 4.23 -4.71
N ASP A 48 4.47 2.98 -4.35
CA ASP A 48 5.48 2.00 -3.92
C ASP A 48 6.25 2.36 -2.62
N TRP A 49 5.70 3.26 -1.79
CA TRP A 49 6.27 3.53 -0.47
C TRP A 49 6.41 2.22 0.34
N PRO A 50 7.63 1.91 0.85
CA PRO A 50 7.91 0.64 1.51
C PRO A 50 7.44 0.65 2.98
N GLY A 51 6.14 0.65 3.20
CA GLY A 51 5.58 0.70 4.54
C GLY A 51 4.10 0.38 4.61
N ILE A 52 3.57 0.47 5.81
CA ILE A 52 2.16 0.34 6.14
C ILE A 52 1.69 1.54 6.96
N VAL A 53 0.40 1.77 6.99
CA VAL A 53 -0.21 2.84 7.79
C VAL A 53 -0.99 2.24 8.96
N LEU A 54 -0.79 2.79 10.15
CA LEU A 54 -1.64 2.62 11.33
C LEU A 54 -2.31 3.97 11.59
N SER A 55 -3.63 4.03 11.55
CA SER A 55 -4.35 5.30 11.73
C SER A 55 -5.47 5.17 12.74
N ASP A 56 -5.58 6.14 13.64
CA ASP A 56 -6.82 6.30 14.39
C ASP A 56 -7.97 6.64 13.43
N VAL A 57 -9.17 6.20 13.77
CA VAL A 57 -10.37 6.48 12.99
C VAL A 57 -10.96 7.85 13.32
N CYS A 58 -10.93 8.24 14.60
CA CYS A 58 -11.66 9.39 15.11
C CYS A 58 -10.74 10.60 15.32
N MET A 59 -10.24 11.19 14.25
CA MET A 59 -9.38 12.37 14.33
C MET A 59 -10.13 13.66 13.94
N PRO A 60 -9.79 14.82 14.55
CA PRO A 60 -10.38 16.10 14.19
C PRO A 60 -10.15 16.48 12.72
N GLY A 61 -11.20 16.85 12.02
CA GLY A 61 -11.12 17.37 10.65
C GLY A 61 -10.97 16.34 9.54
N CYS A 62 -10.47 15.14 9.83
CA CYS A 62 -10.36 14.07 8.84
C CYS A 62 -10.45 12.71 9.53
N SER A 63 -11.41 11.89 9.11
CA SER A 63 -11.52 10.52 9.61
C SER A 63 -10.39 9.64 9.05
N GLY A 64 -9.88 8.68 9.85
CA GLY A 64 -8.90 7.69 9.34
C GLY A 64 -9.42 6.89 8.15
N ILE A 65 -10.74 6.72 8.02
CA ILE A 65 -11.38 6.08 6.85
C ILE A 65 -11.26 6.98 5.61
N ASP A 66 -11.49 8.30 5.75
CA ASP A 66 -11.35 9.23 4.63
C ASP A 66 -9.89 9.35 4.19
N LEU A 67 -8.98 9.38 5.16
CA LEU A 67 -7.54 9.38 4.91
C LEU A 67 -7.09 8.09 4.18
N MET A 68 -7.60 6.95 4.57
CA MET A 68 -7.37 5.69 3.89
C MET A 68 -7.84 5.73 2.43
N MET A 69 -9.04 6.23 2.18
CA MET A 69 -9.57 6.37 0.82
C MET A 69 -8.69 7.29 -0.03
N LEU A 70 -8.14 8.35 0.57
CA LEU A 70 -7.21 9.26 -0.09
C LEU A 70 -5.90 8.55 -0.46
N PHE A 71 -5.28 7.82 0.46
CA PHE A 71 -4.07 7.04 0.19
C PHE A 71 -4.28 5.96 -0.88
N HIS A 72 -5.45 5.33 -0.90
CA HIS A 72 -5.79 4.32 -1.89
C HIS A 72 -6.02 4.87 -3.31
N GLN A 73 -6.17 6.20 -3.48
CA GLN A 73 -6.14 6.82 -4.81
C GLN A 73 -4.75 6.73 -5.44
N ASP A 74 -3.70 6.82 -4.64
CA ASP A 74 -2.31 6.73 -5.09
C ASP A 74 -1.80 5.29 -5.12
N ASP A 75 -2.15 4.48 -4.12
CA ASP A 75 -1.76 3.07 -4.04
C ASP A 75 -2.84 2.21 -3.34
N GLN A 76 -3.71 1.58 -4.12
CA GLN A 76 -4.79 0.70 -3.63
C GLN A 76 -4.30 -0.53 -2.85
N GLN A 77 -3.01 -0.88 -2.98
CA GLN A 77 -2.43 -2.04 -2.33
C GLN A 77 -1.59 -1.65 -1.09
N LEU A 78 -1.67 -0.40 -0.65
CA LEU A 78 -1.06 0.04 0.60
C LEU A 78 -1.86 -0.54 1.78
N PRO A 79 -1.26 -1.38 2.64
CA PRO A 79 -1.96 -1.89 3.82
C PRO A 79 -2.18 -0.78 4.83
N ILE A 80 -3.44 -0.59 5.23
CA ILE A 80 -3.85 0.41 6.22
C ILE A 80 -4.65 -0.30 7.31
N LEU A 81 -4.11 -0.28 8.53
CA LEU A 81 -4.77 -0.75 9.73
C LEU A 81 -5.44 0.43 10.43
N LEU A 82 -6.71 0.29 10.71
CA LEU A 82 -7.47 1.29 11.43
C LEU A 82 -7.62 0.92 12.90
N ILE A 83 -7.40 1.88 13.79
CA ILE A 83 -7.51 1.72 15.24
C ILE A 83 -8.59 2.69 15.74
N THR A 84 -9.43 2.28 16.66
CA THR A 84 -10.47 3.17 17.19
C THR A 84 -10.80 2.89 18.65
N GLY A 85 -11.11 3.95 19.41
CA GLY A 85 -11.64 3.84 20.77
C GLY A 85 -13.15 3.58 20.81
N HIS A 86 -13.89 3.89 19.75
CA HIS A 86 -15.34 3.86 19.69
C HIS A 86 -15.82 3.13 18.43
N GLY A 87 -15.41 1.89 18.24
CA GLY A 87 -15.84 1.11 17.07
C GLY A 87 -16.92 0.10 17.44
N ASP A 88 -18.04 0.16 16.74
CA ASP A 88 -18.99 -0.94 16.71
C ASP A 88 -18.69 -1.90 15.53
N VAL A 89 -19.28 -3.09 15.58
CA VAL A 89 -19.09 -4.11 14.52
C VAL A 89 -19.46 -3.59 13.12
N PRO A 90 -20.55 -2.80 12.94
CA PRO A 90 -20.89 -2.21 11.66
C PRO A 90 -19.79 -1.30 11.09
N MET A 91 -19.15 -0.48 11.91
CA MET A 91 -18.06 0.41 11.49
C MET A 91 -16.83 -0.40 11.02
N ALA A 92 -16.46 -1.44 11.76
CA ALA A 92 -15.35 -2.32 11.38
C ALA A 92 -15.62 -3.01 10.03
N VAL A 93 -16.82 -3.54 9.84
CA VAL A 93 -17.21 -4.18 8.57
C VAL A 93 -17.21 -3.20 7.41
N ASP A 94 -17.68 -1.96 7.62
CA ASP A 94 -17.68 -0.92 6.59
C ASP A 94 -16.26 -0.49 6.23
N ALA A 95 -15.38 -0.33 7.21
CA ALA A 95 -13.98 0.00 6.99
C ALA A 95 -13.26 -1.07 6.13
N VAL A 96 -13.43 -2.36 6.46
CA VAL A 96 -12.84 -3.45 5.68
C VAL A 96 -13.43 -3.52 4.27
N LYS A 97 -14.74 -3.31 4.10
CA LYS A 97 -15.36 -3.23 2.77
C LYS A 97 -14.84 -2.06 1.93
N LYS A 98 -14.42 -0.97 2.57
CA LYS A 98 -13.81 0.21 1.91
C LYS A 98 -12.31 0.03 1.63
N GLY A 99 -11.73 -1.09 2.03
CA GLY A 99 -10.35 -1.42 1.71
C GLY A 99 -9.37 -1.38 2.87
N ALA A 100 -9.83 -1.16 4.11
CA ALA A 100 -8.94 -1.32 5.27
C ALA A 100 -8.38 -2.74 5.30
N TRP A 101 -7.09 -2.85 5.59
CA TRP A 101 -6.42 -4.14 5.71
C TRP A 101 -6.92 -4.90 6.95
N ASP A 102 -7.06 -4.19 8.07
CA ASP A 102 -7.73 -4.68 9.26
C ASP A 102 -8.22 -3.51 10.14
N PHE A 103 -8.99 -3.85 11.18
CA PHE A 103 -9.58 -2.92 12.11
C PHE A 103 -9.37 -3.39 13.55
N LEU A 104 -8.84 -2.51 14.41
CA LEU A 104 -8.52 -2.79 15.81
C LEU A 104 -9.27 -1.85 16.75
N GLN A 105 -9.77 -2.39 17.86
CA GLN A 105 -10.43 -1.61 18.90
C GLN A 105 -9.47 -1.34 20.07
N LYS A 106 -9.38 -0.09 20.52
CA LYS A 106 -8.65 0.31 21.71
C LYS A 106 -9.40 -0.19 22.99
N PRO A 107 -8.72 -0.72 24.01
CA PRO A 107 -7.28 -0.91 24.09
C PRO A 107 -6.80 -2.10 23.23
N VAL A 108 -5.79 -1.88 22.41
CA VAL A 108 -5.26 -2.92 21.52
C VAL A 108 -4.28 -3.80 22.28
N ASP A 109 -4.45 -5.12 22.16
CA ASP A 109 -3.48 -6.07 22.66
C ASP A 109 -2.15 -5.94 21.89
N PRO A 110 -1.01 -5.71 22.56
CA PRO A 110 0.27 -5.52 21.92
C PRO A 110 0.70 -6.69 21.03
N GLY A 111 0.44 -7.93 21.48
CA GLY A 111 0.80 -9.12 20.72
C GLY A 111 -0.01 -9.22 19.43
N LYS A 112 -1.31 -8.90 19.48
CA LYS A 112 -2.18 -8.86 18.31
C LYS A 112 -1.73 -7.76 17.33
N LEU A 113 -1.43 -6.55 17.82
CA LEU A 113 -0.95 -5.45 16.98
C LEU A 113 0.32 -5.85 16.24
N LEU A 114 1.32 -6.37 16.94
CA LEU A 114 2.59 -6.76 16.35
C LEU A 114 2.44 -7.88 15.31
N SER A 115 1.56 -8.85 15.57
CA SER A 115 1.27 -9.92 14.60
C SER A 115 0.67 -9.38 13.31
N LEU A 116 -0.30 -8.47 13.41
CA LEU A 116 -0.95 -7.85 12.25
C LEU A 116 0.01 -6.92 11.47
N VAL A 117 0.84 -6.17 12.17
CA VAL A 117 1.89 -5.33 11.56
C VAL A 117 2.87 -6.19 10.76
N GLU A 118 3.34 -7.29 11.34
CA GLU A 118 4.25 -8.20 10.65
C GLU A 118 3.62 -8.80 9.38
N GLU A 119 2.37 -9.22 9.46
CA GLU A 119 1.64 -9.78 8.33
C GLU A 119 1.42 -8.74 7.23
N ALA A 120 0.98 -7.52 7.58
CA ALA A 120 0.78 -6.42 6.66
C ALA A 120 2.08 -6.00 5.96
N LEU A 121 3.19 -5.90 6.70
CA LEU A 121 4.50 -5.60 6.14
C LEU A 121 5.00 -6.70 5.20
N ARG A 122 4.80 -7.97 5.54
CA ARG A 122 5.16 -9.10 4.67
C ARG A 122 4.37 -9.08 3.36
N GLN A 123 3.08 -8.78 3.43
CA GLN A 123 2.25 -8.59 2.24
C GLN A 123 2.75 -7.42 1.39
N ARG A 124 3.04 -6.28 2.03
CA ARG A 124 3.58 -5.10 1.34
C ARG A 124 4.88 -5.39 0.61
N GLN A 125 5.81 -6.11 1.25
CA GLN A 125 7.05 -6.56 0.62
C GLN A 125 6.80 -7.37 -0.65
N SER A 126 5.88 -8.33 -0.57
CA SER A 126 5.52 -9.16 -1.72
C SER A 126 4.96 -8.34 -2.89
N ILE A 127 4.11 -7.35 -2.60
CA ILE A 127 3.54 -6.44 -3.60
C ILE A 127 4.63 -5.64 -4.29
N ILE A 128 5.50 -4.99 -3.51
CA ILE A 128 6.59 -4.16 -4.05
C ILE A 128 7.59 -5.01 -4.87
N ALA A 129 8.00 -6.16 -4.34
CA ALA A 129 8.90 -7.07 -5.05
C ALA A 129 8.29 -7.54 -6.39
N ARG A 130 7.00 -7.86 -6.40
CA ARG A 130 6.28 -8.22 -7.63
C ARG A 130 6.28 -7.06 -8.64
N ARG A 131 5.98 -5.83 -8.20
CA ARG A 131 5.98 -4.64 -9.06
C ARG A 131 7.36 -4.37 -9.66
N GLN A 132 8.41 -4.45 -8.85
CA GLN A 132 9.80 -4.28 -9.30
C GLN A 132 10.20 -5.36 -10.31
N TYR A 133 9.85 -6.62 -10.06
CA TYR A 133 10.12 -7.70 -10.99
C TYR A 133 9.38 -7.50 -12.33
N CYS A 134 8.13 -7.09 -12.29
CA CYS A 134 7.35 -6.75 -13.49
C CYS A 134 7.98 -5.61 -14.29
N GLN A 135 8.45 -4.56 -13.61
CA GLN A 135 9.13 -3.43 -14.25
C GLN A 135 10.45 -3.85 -14.91
N GLN A 136 11.27 -4.62 -14.20
CA GLN A 136 12.54 -5.11 -14.74
C GLN A 136 12.32 -6.00 -15.97
N THR A 137 11.35 -6.91 -15.93
CA THR A 137 11.00 -7.77 -17.06
C THR A 137 10.64 -6.95 -18.30
N LEU A 138 9.80 -5.92 -18.14
CA LEU A 138 9.43 -5.04 -19.27
C LEU A 138 10.62 -4.25 -19.83
N GLN A 139 11.55 -3.83 -18.98
CA GLN A 139 12.74 -3.11 -19.42
C GLN A 139 13.69 -3.99 -20.23
N VAL A 140 13.81 -5.27 -19.85
CA VAL A 140 14.67 -6.23 -20.54
C VAL A 140 14.05 -6.73 -21.84
N GLU A 141 12.75 -7.06 -21.83
CA GLU A 141 12.09 -7.67 -22.99
C GLU A 141 11.63 -6.65 -24.04
N LEU A 142 11.23 -5.45 -23.62
CA LEU A 142 10.85 -4.36 -24.52
C LEU A 142 11.98 -3.34 -24.63
N ILE A 143 12.96 -3.61 -25.46
CA ILE A 143 14.14 -2.76 -25.62
C ILE A 143 13.79 -1.48 -26.37
N GLY A 144 14.19 -0.31 -25.84
CA GLY A 144 14.02 1.00 -26.45
C GLY A 144 13.98 2.13 -25.45
N ARG A 145 14.30 3.37 -25.93
CA ARG A 145 14.33 4.59 -25.12
C ARG A 145 13.34 5.65 -25.60
N SER A 146 12.54 5.35 -26.63
CA SER A 146 11.54 6.29 -27.14
C SER A 146 10.43 6.52 -26.13
N GLU A 147 9.81 7.69 -26.17
CA GLU A 147 8.68 8.02 -25.33
C GLU A 147 7.52 7.02 -25.52
N TRP A 148 7.31 6.59 -26.76
CA TRP A 148 6.31 5.60 -27.11
C TRP A 148 6.52 4.27 -26.36
N ILE A 149 7.75 3.73 -26.33
CA ILE A 149 8.05 2.47 -25.64
C ILE A 149 7.88 2.61 -24.13
N ASN A 150 8.22 3.78 -23.57
CA ASN A 150 8.02 4.06 -22.15
C ASN A 150 6.53 4.15 -21.80
N GLN A 151 5.72 4.77 -22.65
CA GLN A 151 4.26 4.80 -22.50
C GLN A 151 3.66 3.40 -22.65
N TYR A 152 4.15 2.59 -23.59
CA TYR A 152 3.70 1.22 -23.79
C TYR A 152 3.98 0.35 -22.58
N ARG A 153 5.20 0.42 -21.99
CA ARG A 153 5.54 -0.28 -20.75
C ARG A 153 4.60 0.11 -19.60
N ARG A 154 4.37 1.40 -19.40
CA ARG A 154 3.45 1.91 -18.35
C ARG A 154 2.03 1.38 -18.56
N ARG A 155 1.53 1.36 -19.78
CA ARG A 155 0.21 0.82 -20.08
C ARG A 155 0.12 -0.68 -19.82
N LEU A 156 1.13 -1.45 -20.17
CA LEU A 156 1.15 -2.89 -19.88
C LEU A 156 1.14 -3.16 -18.36
N GLN A 157 1.87 -2.37 -17.57
CA GLN A 157 1.83 -2.47 -16.12
C GLN A 157 0.44 -2.19 -15.56
N GLN A 158 -0.18 -1.09 -15.96
CA GLN A 158 -1.54 -0.74 -15.54
C GLN A 158 -2.55 -1.84 -15.91
N LEU A 159 -2.47 -2.35 -17.12
CA LEU A 159 -3.36 -3.40 -17.60
C LEU A 159 -3.17 -4.74 -16.87
N SER A 160 -1.94 -5.06 -16.43
CA SER A 160 -1.68 -6.30 -15.68
C SER A 160 -2.31 -6.29 -14.28
N GLU A 161 -2.71 -5.13 -13.77
CA GLU A 161 -3.41 -5.00 -12.49
C GLU A 161 -4.94 -5.12 -12.62
N THR A 162 -5.45 -5.18 -13.86
CA THR A 162 -6.87 -5.23 -14.18
C THR A 162 -7.29 -6.57 -14.77
N ASP A 163 -8.55 -6.96 -14.58
CA ASP A 163 -9.15 -8.16 -15.19
C ASP A 163 -10.03 -7.75 -16.38
N ILE A 164 -9.42 -7.10 -17.39
CA ILE A 164 -10.10 -6.67 -18.60
C ILE A 164 -9.53 -7.35 -19.85
N ALA A 165 -10.39 -7.59 -20.84
CA ALA A 165 -9.95 -8.08 -22.13
C ALA A 165 -9.18 -7.00 -22.89
N VAL A 166 -7.96 -7.32 -23.36
CA VAL A 166 -7.05 -6.39 -24.03
C VAL A 166 -6.76 -6.83 -25.45
N TRP A 167 -6.85 -5.89 -26.39
CA TRP A 167 -6.45 -6.08 -27.78
C TRP A 167 -5.18 -5.30 -28.08
N LEU A 168 -4.14 -5.99 -28.56
CA LEU A 168 -2.86 -5.39 -28.91
C LEU A 168 -2.70 -5.32 -30.42
N TYR A 169 -2.69 -4.10 -30.97
CA TYR A 169 -2.47 -3.81 -32.37
C TYR A 169 -1.05 -3.28 -32.61
N GLY A 170 -0.46 -3.64 -33.74
CA GLY A 170 0.83 -3.11 -34.16
C GLY A 170 1.42 -3.90 -35.32
N ALA A 171 2.36 -3.29 -36.02
CA ALA A 171 3.14 -3.96 -37.07
C ALA A 171 4.02 -5.08 -36.51
N PRO A 172 4.49 -6.03 -37.30
CA PRO A 172 5.52 -6.98 -36.90
C PRO A 172 6.74 -6.24 -36.31
N GLY A 173 7.31 -6.77 -35.22
CA GLY A 173 8.47 -6.17 -34.57
C GLY A 173 8.18 -5.03 -33.57
N THR A 174 6.94 -4.59 -33.39
CA THR A 174 6.58 -3.53 -32.41
C THR A 174 6.47 -4.01 -30.96
N GLY A 175 6.82 -5.25 -30.64
CA GLY A 175 6.77 -5.79 -29.29
C GLY A 175 5.37 -6.23 -28.82
N ARG A 176 4.37 -6.29 -29.70
CA ARG A 176 3.00 -6.71 -29.33
C ARG A 176 2.93 -8.12 -28.75
N MET A 177 3.72 -9.08 -29.29
CA MET A 177 3.78 -10.45 -28.76
C MET A 177 4.45 -10.50 -27.39
N THR A 178 5.47 -9.68 -27.18
CA THR A 178 6.11 -9.50 -25.87
C THR A 178 5.11 -8.92 -24.88
N GLY A 179 4.36 -7.88 -25.26
CA GLY A 179 3.30 -7.31 -24.43
C GLY A 179 2.19 -8.30 -24.10
N ALA A 180 1.75 -9.12 -25.07
CA ALA A 180 0.73 -10.16 -24.83
C ALA A 180 1.24 -11.23 -23.85
N ARG A 181 2.49 -11.68 -24.01
CA ARG A 181 3.12 -12.64 -23.09
C ARG A 181 3.24 -12.06 -21.68
N TYR A 182 3.66 -10.82 -21.56
CA TYR A 182 3.74 -10.11 -20.29
C TYR A 182 2.37 -10.06 -19.59
N LEU A 183 1.32 -9.64 -20.28
CA LEU A 183 -0.03 -9.59 -19.72
C LEU A 183 -0.55 -10.98 -19.33
N HIS A 184 -0.22 -12.02 -20.08
CA HIS A 184 -0.58 -13.40 -19.73
C HIS A 184 0.18 -13.90 -18.49
N GLN A 185 1.44 -13.52 -18.33
CA GLN A 185 2.29 -13.96 -17.20
C GLN A 185 2.00 -13.21 -15.90
N PHE A 186 1.70 -11.91 -15.99
CA PHE A 186 1.58 -11.01 -14.84
C PHE A 186 0.17 -10.46 -14.62
N GLY A 187 -0.74 -10.65 -15.57
CA GLY A 187 -2.16 -10.27 -15.44
C GLY A 187 -2.89 -11.09 -14.36
N ARG A 188 -3.97 -10.51 -13.88
CA ARG A 188 -4.90 -11.16 -12.94
C ARG A 188 -5.82 -12.12 -13.67
#